data_f428a5670739126e376879cde2f68b1d
#
_entry.id   f428a5670739126e376879cde2f68b1d
#
_cell.length_a   1.000
_cell.length_b   1.000
_cell.length_c   1.000
_cell.angle_alpha   90.00
_cell.angle_beta   90.00
_cell.angle_gamma   90.00
#
_symmetry.space_group_name_H-M   'P 1'
#
loop_
_entity.id
_entity.type
_entity.pdbx_description
1 polymer ?
#
loop_
_entity_poly.entity_id
_entity_poly.type
_entity_poly.pdbx_seq_one_letter_code
_entity_poly.pdbx_strand_id
1 'polypeptide(L)'
;MFHTILFSQNIIDNYVLIGNSTIIKGSSSDGLKLPRDLDFHTDPERDDELWVINATSAVFDGSNGGSTVTFYNAGSESQWAEYRKDSFSGHFMHTASAIAFSDNGGFANTLDVQDANNSPGGYFSGSTLWDSDTSIYARIHQNGPELGSHWDMIHQSPYSIGIAAQTGNIYWIFDGFHQTIVKYDFQEPHADSEHGGEDHSDGIVYRYDEVNVNRVPGLSSHMDIDEATGLLYFCDTGNQKVLRLNTSSGLIAQSLNPYGENLAGYYSMSGADFETIITDSLIQPTGIDVHENRLLISDYATGDIIIYNIETDEIYEVGRINTGLTNEIMSVKVGPDNSIWYVCTNLNELHQIVGILMGDINSDNLLSLSDILLLINHLVGDYVIEQENQNSADINHDNVIDIYDLIHVCDLVND
;
A
#
# COMPACT_ATOMS: atom_id res chain seq x y z
N MET A 1 21.16 -11.28 -39.10
CA MET A 1 21.45 -10.18 -38.18
C MET A 1 20.20 -9.95 -37.38
N PHE A 2 20.03 -10.73 -36.31
CA PHE A 2 18.92 -10.56 -35.41
C PHE A 2 19.30 -9.42 -34.47
N HIS A 3 18.63 -8.29 -34.58
CA HIS A 3 18.66 -7.27 -33.55
C HIS A 3 17.82 -7.80 -32.41
N THR A 4 18.46 -8.32 -31.39
CA THR A 4 17.84 -8.46 -30.09
C THR A 4 17.63 -7.04 -29.60
N ILE A 5 16.41 -6.56 -29.67
CA ILE A 5 15.99 -5.38 -28.92
C ILE A 5 15.97 -5.87 -27.47
N LEU A 6 17.04 -5.59 -26.73
CA LEU A 6 16.96 -5.62 -25.26
C LEU A 6 15.99 -4.48 -24.88
N PHE A 7 14.74 -4.80 -24.75
CA PHE A 7 13.88 -4.03 -23.87
C PHE A 7 14.47 -4.21 -22.47
N SER A 8 14.80 -3.13 -21.80
CA SER A 8 15.01 -3.17 -20.35
C SER A 8 13.71 -3.72 -19.77
N GLN A 9 13.70 -4.99 -19.41
CA GLN A 9 12.53 -5.64 -18.84
C GLN A 9 12.37 -5.04 -17.45
N ASN A 10 11.17 -4.53 -17.13
CA ASN A 10 10.90 -4.02 -15.79
C ASN A 10 11.06 -5.17 -14.79
N ILE A 11 11.77 -4.93 -13.69
CA ILE A 11 12.09 -5.97 -12.70
C ILE A 11 10.84 -6.62 -12.12
N ILE A 12 9.74 -5.87 -12.02
CA ILE A 12 8.46 -6.37 -11.50
C ILE A 12 7.86 -7.44 -12.43
N ASP A 13 8.10 -7.37 -13.73
CA ASP A 13 7.60 -8.38 -14.68
C ASP A 13 8.20 -9.76 -14.41
N ASN A 14 9.39 -9.83 -13.84
CA ASN A 14 10.07 -11.08 -13.53
C ASN A 14 9.29 -11.95 -12.53
N TYR A 15 8.52 -11.33 -11.65
CA TYR A 15 7.70 -12.06 -10.68
C TYR A 15 6.65 -12.99 -11.33
N VAL A 16 6.19 -12.65 -12.52
CA VAL A 16 5.20 -13.44 -13.27
C VAL A 16 5.82 -14.17 -14.45
N LEU A 17 6.92 -13.68 -15.02
CA LEU A 17 7.57 -14.28 -16.18
C LEU A 17 8.61 -15.34 -15.82
N ILE A 18 9.34 -15.13 -14.72
CA ILE A 18 10.37 -16.05 -14.23
C ILE A 18 9.85 -16.88 -13.09
N GLY A 19 9.31 -16.21 -12.07
CA GLY A 19 8.72 -16.85 -10.89
C GLY A 19 9.00 -16.05 -9.61
N ASN A 20 8.42 -16.54 -8.52
CA ASN A 20 8.50 -15.90 -7.23
C ASN A 20 8.35 -16.92 -6.11
N SER A 21 8.75 -16.51 -4.90
CA SER A 21 8.47 -17.22 -3.65
C SER A 21 7.90 -16.27 -2.62
N THR A 22 7.06 -16.79 -1.74
CA THR A 22 6.41 -16.00 -0.68
C THR A 22 6.95 -16.37 0.68
N ILE A 23 7.28 -15.38 1.49
CA ILE A 23 7.83 -15.51 2.84
C ILE A 23 6.92 -14.77 3.81
N ILE A 24 6.53 -15.42 4.91
CA ILE A 24 5.83 -14.73 6.01
C ILE A 24 6.86 -13.94 6.81
N LYS A 25 6.69 -12.63 6.88
CA LYS A 25 7.60 -11.69 7.55
C LYS A 25 7.05 -11.12 8.85
N GLY A 26 5.74 -11.20 9.06
CA GLY A 26 5.10 -10.73 10.28
C GLY A 26 3.83 -11.52 10.59
N SER A 27 3.43 -11.53 11.84
CA SER A 27 2.28 -12.29 12.33
C SER A 27 1.59 -11.63 13.52
N SER A 28 0.59 -12.27 14.07
CA SER A 28 -0.06 -11.84 15.31
C SER A 28 0.91 -11.75 16.51
N SER A 29 2.04 -12.48 16.50
CA SER A 29 3.07 -12.37 17.56
C SER A 29 3.82 -11.03 17.53
N ASP A 30 3.85 -10.37 16.39
CA ASP A 30 4.43 -9.05 16.19
C ASP A 30 3.44 -7.91 16.48
N GLY A 31 2.18 -8.26 16.75
CA GLY A 31 1.11 -7.31 17.04
C GLY A 31 0.16 -7.06 15.88
N LEU A 32 0.26 -7.81 14.78
CA LEU A 32 -0.70 -7.71 13.69
C LEU A 32 -2.09 -8.19 14.14
N LYS A 33 -3.11 -7.38 13.84
CA LYS A 33 -4.49 -7.65 14.20
C LYS A 33 -5.45 -7.00 13.21
N LEU A 34 -6.03 -7.80 12.33
CA LEU A 34 -6.83 -7.34 11.21
C LEU A 34 -6.08 -6.25 10.41
N PRO A 35 -4.86 -6.52 9.93
CA PRO A 35 -4.12 -5.56 9.14
C PRO A 35 -4.91 -5.20 7.87
N ARG A 36 -4.95 -3.92 7.53
CA ARG A 36 -5.75 -3.41 6.42
C ARG A 36 -4.90 -2.80 5.33
N ASP A 37 -3.77 -2.19 5.72
CA ASP A 37 -2.88 -1.51 4.81
C ASP A 37 -1.44 -1.53 5.30
N LEU A 38 -0.53 -1.26 4.39
CA LEU A 38 0.90 -1.14 4.66
C LEU A 38 1.50 -0.05 3.78
N ASP A 39 2.50 0.65 4.30
CA ASP A 39 3.26 1.61 3.52
C ASP A 39 4.70 1.70 4.02
N PHE A 40 5.63 1.98 3.12
CA PHE A 40 7.03 2.24 3.46
C PHE A 40 7.23 3.71 3.80
N HIS A 41 8.17 3.95 4.70
CA HIS A 41 8.51 5.32 5.06
C HIS A 41 9.20 6.03 3.88
N THR A 42 8.81 7.29 3.63
CA THR A 42 9.30 8.07 2.48
C THR A 42 10.67 8.72 2.69
N ASP A 43 11.17 8.81 3.95
CA ASP A 43 12.51 9.33 4.22
C ASP A 43 13.57 8.30 3.77
N PRO A 44 14.53 8.68 2.90
CA PRO A 44 15.57 7.77 2.43
C PRO A 44 16.49 7.19 3.52
N GLU A 45 16.53 7.78 4.72
CA GLU A 45 17.27 7.22 5.87
C GLU A 45 16.42 6.19 6.66
N ARG A 46 15.15 6.01 6.28
CA ARG A 46 14.15 5.15 6.91
C ARG A 46 13.38 4.33 5.88
N ASP A 47 13.86 4.22 4.66
CA ASP A 47 13.17 3.54 3.56
C ASP A 47 12.99 2.02 3.77
N ASP A 48 13.71 1.44 4.72
CA ASP A 48 13.56 0.08 5.19
C ASP A 48 12.55 -0.09 6.35
N GLU A 49 11.86 0.98 6.75
CA GLU A 49 10.76 0.92 7.72
C GLU A 49 9.44 0.69 6.99
N LEU A 50 8.85 -0.48 7.21
CA LEU A 50 7.52 -0.82 6.74
C LEU A 50 6.51 -0.72 7.89
N TRP A 51 5.48 0.12 7.71
CA TRP A 51 4.42 0.26 8.69
C TRP A 51 3.15 -0.43 8.22
N VAL A 52 2.54 -1.19 9.11
CA VAL A 52 1.26 -1.86 8.89
C VAL A 52 0.23 -1.26 9.82
N ILE A 53 -0.93 -0.85 9.27
CA ILE A 53 -2.05 -0.37 10.07
C ILE A 53 -3.04 -1.51 10.35
N ASN A 54 -3.43 -1.64 11.62
CA ASN A 54 -4.40 -2.61 12.09
C ASN A 54 -5.77 -1.96 12.28
N ALA A 55 -6.81 -2.57 11.72
CA ALA A 55 -8.18 -2.26 12.11
C ALA A 55 -8.57 -3.11 13.30
N THR A 56 -8.61 -2.60 14.48
CA THR A 56 -9.26 -3.31 15.57
C THR A 56 -10.77 -3.10 15.55
N SER A 57 -11.52 -4.06 16.11
CA SER A 57 -12.94 -4.30 15.92
C SER A 57 -13.84 -3.07 16.05
N ALA A 58 -14.92 -3.12 15.31
CA ALA A 58 -15.99 -2.13 15.21
C ALA A 58 -16.83 -1.88 16.48
N VAL A 59 -16.42 -2.34 17.66
CA VAL A 59 -17.11 -2.04 18.90
C VAL A 59 -16.36 -0.91 19.59
N PHE A 60 -16.95 0.26 19.55
CA PHE A 60 -16.43 1.44 20.26
C PHE A 60 -16.57 1.25 21.77
N ASP A 61 -15.45 1.21 22.46
CA ASP A 61 -15.37 1.31 23.93
C ASP A 61 -14.23 2.24 24.38
N GLY A 62 -13.72 3.08 23.47
CA GLY A 62 -12.56 3.94 23.72
C GLY A 62 -11.23 3.20 23.80
N SER A 63 -11.24 1.87 23.93
CA SER A 63 -10.04 1.02 23.99
C SER A 63 -9.75 0.29 22.68
N ASN A 64 -10.70 0.29 21.73
CA ASN A 64 -10.69 -0.53 20.51
C ASN A 64 -10.29 0.24 19.24
N GLY A 65 -9.52 1.31 19.34
CA GLY A 65 -8.95 1.97 18.19
C GLY A 65 -7.90 1.11 17.48
N GLY A 66 -7.60 1.46 16.25
CA GLY A 66 -6.52 0.87 15.47
C GLY A 66 -5.15 1.04 16.14
N SER A 67 -4.15 0.50 15.50
CA SER A 67 -2.76 0.52 15.93
C SER A 67 -1.86 0.38 14.73
N THR A 68 -0.57 0.59 14.89
CA THR A 68 0.42 0.28 13.88
C THR A 68 1.40 -0.78 14.36
N VAL A 69 1.99 -1.50 13.42
CA VAL A 69 3.19 -2.30 13.64
C VAL A 69 4.25 -1.79 12.66
N THR A 70 5.37 -1.33 13.18
CA THR A 70 6.52 -0.92 12.37
C THR A 70 7.50 -2.08 12.29
N PHE A 71 7.81 -2.52 11.09
CA PHE A 71 8.86 -3.49 10.81
C PHE A 71 10.09 -2.73 10.35
N TYR A 72 11.13 -2.73 11.19
CA TYR A 72 12.42 -2.11 10.92
C TYR A 72 13.32 -3.09 10.18
N ASN A 73 14.19 -2.61 9.30
CA ASN A 73 15.03 -3.43 8.42
C ASN A 73 14.18 -4.48 7.66
N ALA A 74 13.02 -4.04 7.14
CA ALA A 74 12.03 -4.93 6.55
C ALA A 74 12.64 -5.82 5.45
N GLY A 75 12.35 -7.11 5.52
CA GLY A 75 12.87 -8.11 4.58
C GLY A 75 14.23 -8.70 4.94
N SER A 76 15.07 -8.00 5.71
CA SER A 76 16.40 -8.45 6.07
C SER A 76 16.40 -9.53 7.17
N GLU A 77 17.56 -10.17 7.40
CA GLU A 77 17.77 -11.09 8.54
C GLU A 77 17.69 -10.38 9.90
N SER A 78 17.93 -9.06 9.93
CA SER A 78 17.88 -8.24 11.14
C SER A 78 16.52 -7.58 11.36
N GLN A 79 15.50 -7.96 10.62
CA GLN A 79 14.15 -7.44 10.78
C GLN A 79 13.64 -7.64 12.21
N TRP A 80 13.04 -6.60 12.76
CA TRP A 80 12.31 -6.66 14.03
C TRP A 80 11.07 -5.77 13.97
N ALA A 81 10.10 -6.00 14.86
CA ALA A 81 8.82 -5.31 14.82
C ALA A 81 8.54 -4.57 16.13
N GLU A 82 7.89 -3.41 16.04
CA GLU A 82 7.39 -2.66 17.18
C GLU A 82 5.90 -2.31 17.00
N TYR A 83 5.08 -2.80 17.93
CA TYR A 83 3.67 -2.45 18.03
C TYR A 83 3.48 -1.11 18.73
N ARG A 84 2.63 -0.24 18.16
CA ARG A 84 2.26 1.04 18.76
C ARG A 84 0.76 1.28 18.69
N LYS A 85 0.24 1.83 19.76
CA LYS A 85 -1.16 2.24 19.85
C LYS A 85 -1.27 3.53 20.65
N ASP A 86 -1.81 4.57 20.01
CA ASP A 86 -2.14 5.80 20.71
C ASP A 86 -3.33 5.56 21.65
N SER A 87 -3.32 6.15 22.85
CA SER A 87 -4.38 5.97 23.85
C SER A 87 -5.73 6.55 23.40
N PHE A 88 -5.72 7.47 22.44
CA PHE A 88 -6.91 8.05 21.82
C PHE A 88 -7.23 7.46 20.44
N SER A 89 -6.57 6.37 20.06
CA SER A 89 -6.84 5.66 18.80
C SER A 89 -8.30 5.19 18.65
N GLY A 90 -9.06 5.11 19.74
CA GLY A 90 -10.51 4.86 19.71
C GLY A 90 -11.30 5.93 18.96
N HIS A 91 -10.74 7.14 18.81
CA HIS A 91 -11.27 8.21 17.99
C HIS A 91 -10.47 8.32 16.68
N PHE A 92 -9.17 8.55 16.75
CA PHE A 92 -8.32 8.92 15.63
C PHE A 92 -7.94 7.76 14.69
N MET A 93 -8.10 6.51 15.12
CA MET A 93 -7.87 5.29 14.34
C MET A 93 -9.03 4.29 14.48
N HIS A 94 -10.26 4.76 14.73
CA HIS A 94 -11.41 3.88 14.89
C HIS A 94 -11.69 3.11 13.60
N THR A 95 -11.50 1.80 13.62
CA THR A 95 -11.59 0.93 12.43
C THR A 95 -10.70 1.45 11.30
N ALA A 96 -9.42 1.68 11.62
CA ALA A 96 -8.47 2.18 10.65
C ALA A 96 -8.42 1.29 9.40
N SER A 97 -8.36 1.89 8.22
CA SER A 97 -8.56 1.20 6.93
C SER A 97 -7.45 1.41 5.92
N ALA A 98 -6.70 2.50 6.01
CA ALA A 98 -5.56 2.78 5.14
C ALA A 98 -4.56 3.71 5.82
N ILE A 99 -3.31 3.70 5.35
CA ILE A 99 -2.19 4.53 5.80
C ILE A 99 -1.42 5.02 4.58
N ALA A 100 -0.92 6.27 4.62
CA ALA A 100 0.00 6.78 3.62
C ALA A 100 1.01 7.72 4.27
N PHE A 101 2.30 7.56 3.95
CA PHE A 101 3.36 8.48 4.33
C PHE A 101 3.50 9.62 3.34
N SER A 102 3.83 10.80 3.84
CA SER A 102 4.14 11.98 3.02
C SER A 102 5.62 12.34 3.09
N ASP A 103 6.05 13.19 2.17
CA ASP A 103 7.44 13.64 2.01
C ASP A 103 7.95 14.56 3.12
N ASN A 104 7.08 14.97 4.05
CA ASN A 104 7.43 15.86 5.17
C ASN A 104 7.66 15.14 6.52
N GLY A 105 7.66 13.80 6.53
CA GLY A 105 7.79 12.99 7.74
C GLY A 105 6.48 12.77 8.50
N GLY A 106 5.34 13.24 7.96
CA GLY A 106 4.01 12.92 8.45
C GLY A 106 3.43 11.68 7.78
N PHE A 107 2.42 11.09 8.40
CA PHE A 107 1.55 10.12 7.77
C PHE A 107 0.09 10.39 8.13
N ALA A 108 -0.83 9.92 7.30
CA ALA A 108 -2.24 9.98 7.63
C ALA A 108 -2.89 8.61 7.51
N ASN A 109 -4.01 8.44 8.24
CA ASN A 109 -4.84 7.25 8.17
C ASN A 109 -6.30 7.58 7.92
N THR A 110 -7.04 6.61 7.43
CA THR A 110 -8.49 6.67 7.21
C THR A 110 -9.25 5.74 8.14
N LEU A 111 -10.56 6.02 8.31
CA LEU A 111 -11.45 5.33 9.25
C LEU A 111 -12.69 4.79 8.54
N ASP A 112 -12.88 3.46 8.53
CA ASP A 112 -14.09 2.79 7.99
C ASP A 112 -15.23 2.82 8.99
N VAL A 113 -15.61 4.02 9.44
CA VAL A 113 -16.70 4.27 10.39
C VAL A 113 -17.41 5.57 10.02
N GLN A 114 -18.70 5.66 10.33
CA GLN A 114 -19.44 6.89 10.06
C GLN A 114 -19.10 7.98 11.08
N ASP A 115 -18.96 7.60 12.33
CA ASP A 115 -18.75 8.50 13.45
C ASP A 115 -17.72 7.90 14.40
N ALA A 116 -16.58 8.52 14.50
CA ALA A 116 -15.48 8.05 15.35
C ALA A 116 -15.81 8.12 16.85
N ASN A 117 -16.79 8.93 17.25
CA ASN A 117 -17.31 8.99 18.61
C ASN A 117 -18.51 8.08 18.88
N ASN A 118 -18.94 7.32 17.86
CA ASN A 118 -20.11 6.44 17.94
C ASN A 118 -21.41 7.18 18.30
N SER A 119 -21.55 8.42 17.86
CA SER A 119 -22.75 9.25 18.11
C SER A 119 -23.81 8.99 17.07
N PRO A 120 -24.95 8.38 17.40
CA PRO A 120 -25.97 8.02 16.41
C PRO A 120 -26.46 9.23 15.61
N GLY A 121 -26.37 9.14 14.28
CA GLY A 121 -26.89 10.15 13.36
C GLY A 121 -25.92 11.28 13.01
N GLY A 122 -24.67 11.22 13.49
CA GLY A 122 -23.62 12.13 13.10
C GLY A 122 -22.83 11.66 11.87
N TYR A 123 -22.18 12.59 11.19
CA TYR A 123 -21.11 12.35 10.23
C TYR A 123 -19.84 12.90 10.85
N PHE A 124 -19.23 12.14 11.70
CA PHE A 124 -18.13 12.59 12.51
C PHE A 124 -16.94 11.61 12.38
N SER A 125 -16.43 11.49 11.18
CA SER A 125 -15.16 10.82 10.89
C SER A 125 -14.51 11.37 9.64
N GLY A 126 -13.24 11.07 9.48
CA GLY A 126 -12.43 11.47 8.37
C GLY A 126 -11.00 10.98 8.57
N SER A 127 -10.04 11.63 7.93
CA SER A 127 -8.65 11.23 8.06
C SER A 127 -7.94 11.98 9.17
N THR A 128 -7.01 11.30 9.83
CA THR A 128 -6.17 11.83 10.90
C THR A 128 -4.73 11.89 10.44
N LEU A 129 -4.06 13.01 10.73
CA LEU A 129 -2.66 13.28 10.45
C LEU A 129 -1.80 13.03 11.70
N TRP A 130 -0.61 12.47 11.52
CA TRP A 130 0.32 12.09 12.57
C TRP A 130 1.76 12.42 12.21
N ASP A 131 2.60 12.57 13.26
CA ASP A 131 4.06 12.52 13.12
C ASP A 131 4.53 11.06 12.97
N SER A 132 5.49 10.80 12.09
CA SER A 132 6.12 9.48 12.00
C SER A 132 7.32 9.32 12.93
N ASP A 133 7.75 10.37 13.64
CA ASP A 133 8.80 10.24 14.65
C ASP A 133 8.31 9.31 15.77
N THR A 134 8.97 8.18 15.89
CA THR A 134 8.61 7.15 16.87
C THR A 134 8.87 7.53 18.33
N SER A 135 9.50 8.68 18.59
CA SER A 135 9.57 9.29 19.91
C SER A 135 8.33 10.16 20.23
N ILE A 136 7.55 10.52 19.18
CA ILE A 136 6.35 11.35 19.25
C ILE A 136 5.11 10.48 19.11
N TYR A 137 4.96 9.76 17.99
CA TYR A 137 3.80 8.93 17.68
C TYR A 137 3.52 7.89 18.77
N ALA A 138 2.31 7.92 19.31
CA ALA A 138 1.82 7.06 20.39
C ALA A 138 2.71 7.09 21.66
N ARG A 139 3.41 8.21 21.91
CA ARG A 139 4.29 8.41 23.07
C ARG A 139 3.95 9.66 23.86
N ILE A 140 3.77 10.80 23.19
CA ILE A 140 3.42 12.06 23.86
C ILE A 140 1.91 12.12 24.12
N HIS A 141 1.48 12.96 25.06
CA HIS A 141 0.09 13.31 25.35
C HIS A 141 -0.86 12.11 25.59
N GLN A 142 -0.34 10.99 26.04
CA GLN A 142 -1.11 9.74 26.19
C GLN A 142 -2.07 9.74 27.39
N ASN A 143 -2.07 10.77 28.23
CA ASN A 143 -2.87 10.85 29.45
C ASN A 143 -3.76 12.12 29.53
N GLY A 144 -3.86 12.88 28.44
CA GLY A 144 -4.57 14.17 28.41
C GLY A 144 -3.81 15.30 29.13
N PRO A 145 -4.24 16.57 29.05
CA PRO A 145 -5.50 17.03 28.44
C PRO A 145 -5.50 17.06 26.91
N GLU A 146 -4.32 17.00 26.29
CA GLU A 146 -4.22 16.80 24.85
C GLU A 146 -4.66 15.36 24.50
N LEU A 147 -5.26 15.20 23.32
CA LEU A 147 -5.90 13.95 22.92
C LEU A 147 -4.93 13.07 22.11
N GLY A 148 -3.85 12.59 22.75
CA GLY A 148 -2.85 11.74 22.11
C GLY A 148 -1.83 12.51 21.29
N SER A 149 -1.18 11.82 20.36
CA SER A 149 -0.05 12.34 19.58
C SER A 149 -0.43 12.75 18.15
N HIS A 150 -1.71 12.79 17.80
CA HIS A 150 -2.13 13.20 16.45
C HIS A 150 -1.79 14.67 16.19
N TRP A 151 -1.56 14.97 14.91
CA TRP A 151 -1.30 16.35 14.49
C TRP A 151 -2.57 17.09 14.09
N ASP A 152 -3.51 16.39 13.44
CA ASP A 152 -4.76 16.96 12.99
C ASP A 152 -5.79 15.88 12.63
N MET A 153 -7.07 16.24 12.54
CA MET A 153 -8.14 15.40 12.03
C MET A 153 -9.24 16.26 11.41
N ILE A 154 -9.60 15.97 10.15
CA ILE A 154 -10.71 16.63 9.45
C ILE A 154 -11.87 15.65 9.29
N HIS A 155 -13.07 16.03 9.77
CA HIS A 155 -14.25 15.16 9.91
C HIS A 155 -15.25 15.31 8.76
N GLN A 156 -14.81 15.19 7.50
CA GLN A 156 -15.70 15.40 6.35
C GLN A 156 -15.84 14.18 5.43
N SER A 157 -15.21 13.04 5.75
CA SER A 157 -15.23 11.84 4.90
C SER A 157 -15.52 10.57 5.69
N PRO A 158 -16.79 10.38 6.14
CA PRO A 158 -17.19 9.14 6.81
C PRO A 158 -16.99 7.91 5.94
N TYR A 159 -16.67 6.78 6.58
CA TYR A 159 -16.37 5.52 5.89
C TYR A 159 -15.24 5.64 4.87
N SER A 160 -14.20 6.40 5.21
CA SER A 160 -13.00 6.50 4.38
C SER A 160 -12.22 5.18 4.39
N ILE A 161 -11.86 4.66 3.22
CA ILE A 161 -11.33 3.31 3.06
C ILE A 161 -10.10 3.22 2.13
N GLY A 162 -9.55 4.33 1.73
CA GLY A 162 -8.33 4.44 0.95
C GLY A 162 -7.72 5.82 1.11
N ILE A 163 -6.40 5.91 1.02
CA ILE A 163 -5.64 7.15 1.14
C ILE A 163 -4.40 7.10 0.27
N ALA A 164 -3.99 8.26 -0.27
CA ALA A 164 -2.69 8.46 -0.89
C ALA A 164 -2.16 9.85 -0.52
N ALA A 165 -0.89 9.95 -0.19
CA ALA A 165 -0.22 11.22 0.07
C ALA A 165 0.15 11.90 -1.25
N GLN A 166 0.01 13.23 -1.34
CA GLN A 166 0.46 13.98 -2.50
C GLN A 166 1.79 14.70 -2.20
N THR A 167 1.80 15.55 -1.19
CA THR A 167 2.99 16.28 -0.70
C THR A 167 2.63 17.01 0.58
N GLY A 168 3.56 17.13 1.52
CA GLY A 168 3.31 17.82 2.79
C GLY A 168 2.09 17.26 3.51
N ASN A 169 1.14 18.12 3.87
CA ASN A 169 -0.08 17.72 4.57
C ASN A 169 -1.28 17.56 3.63
N ILE A 170 -1.04 17.24 2.35
CA ILE A 170 -2.08 17.06 1.34
C ILE A 170 -2.27 15.57 1.04
N TYR A 171 -3.51 15.09 1.21
CA TYR A 171 -3.87 13.69 1.01
C TYR A 171 -5.14 13.55 0.18
N TRP A 172 -5.19 12.46 -0.61
CA TRP A 172 -6.36 12.03 -1.35
C TRP A 172 -7.02 10.86 -0.62
N ILE A 173 -8.35 10.88 -0.54
CA ILE A 173 -9.12 9.96 0.31
C ILE A 173 -10.30 9.41 -0.47
N PHE A 174 -10.53 8.11 -0.35
CA PHE A 174 -11.74 7.46 -0.80
C PHE A 174 -12.85 7.67 0.24
N ASP A 175 -13.80 8.54 -0.07
CA ASP A 175 -14.94 8.85 0.79
C ASP A 175 -16.11 7.91 0.50
N GLY A 176 -16.28 6.89 1.35
CA GLY A 176 -17.32 5.88 1.17
C GLY A 176 -18.73 6.36 1.48
N PHE A 177 -18.90 7.46 2.21
CA PHE A 177 -20.21 8.03 2.51
C PHE A 177 -20.75 8.85 1.33
N HIS A 178 -19.97 9.79 0.83
CA HIS A 178 -20.36 10.60 -0.33
C HIS A 178 -20.16 9.85 -1.65
N GLN A 179 -19.53 8.65 -1.61
CA GLN A 179 -19.26 7.82 -2.77
C GLN A 179 -18.42 8.55 -3.84
N THR A 180 -17.38 9.21 -3.38
CA THR A 180 -16.52 10.04 -4.22
C THR A 180 -15.07 10.04 -3.71
N ILE A 181 -14.21 10.76 -4.41
CA ILE A 181 -12.83 11.04 -4.00
C ILE A 181 -12.77 12.46 -3.46
N VAL A 182 -12.04 12.65 -2.37
CA VAL A 182 -11.81 13.96 -1.78
C VAL A 182 -10.32 14.21 -1.62
N LYS A 183 -9.93 15.48 -1.71
CA LYS A 183 -8.59 15.93 -1.37
C LYS A 183 -8.66 16.73 -0.07
N TYR A 184 -7.89 16.32 0.92
CA TYR A 184 -7.66 17.06 2.16
C TYR A 184 -6.35 17.82 2.05
N ASP A 185 -6.37 19.06 2.43
CA ASP A 185 -5.21 19.88 2.73
C ASP A 185 -5.33 20.30 4.18
N PHE A 186 -4.59 19.61 5.06
CA PHE A 186 -4.62 19.88 6.50
C PHE A 186 -3.96 21.21 6.86
N GLN A 187 -3.21 21.83 5.92
CA GLN A 187 -2.43 23.04 6.13
C GLN A 187 -1.38 22.85 7.24
N GLU A 188 -1.44 23.62 8.31
CA GLU A 188 -0.52 23.49 9.43
C GLU A 188 -1.05 22.44 10.42
N PRO A 189 -0.18 21.59 10.99
CA PRO A 189 -0.58 20.79 12.15
C PRO A 189 -1.11 21.71 13.25
N HIS A 190 -2.20 21.32 13.92
CA HIS A 190 -2.64 22.15 15.04
C HIS A 190 -1.49 22.25 16.06
N ALA A 191 -1.11 23.49 16.36
CA ALA A 191 0.01 23.78 17.21
C ALA A 191 -0.16 23.03 18.53
N ASP A 192 0.96 22.48 19.03
CA ASP A 192 1.14 22.04 20.40
C ASP A 192 0.28 22.94 21.30
N SER A 193 -0.84 22.43 21.75
CA SER A 193 -1.85 23.30 22.35
C SER A 193 -1.41 23.71 23.76
N GLU A 194 -0.50 24.69 23.87
CA GLU A 194 -0.39 25.49 25.10
C GLU A 194 -1.75 26.05 25.52
N HIS A 195 -2.78 25.88 24.68
CA HIS A 195 -4.11 26.50 24.81
C HIS A 195 -5.28 25.51 24.71
N GLY A 196 -5.06 24.19 24.66
CA GLY A 196 -6.09 23.17 24.87
C GLY A 196 -7.26 23.18 23.88
N GLY A 197 -6.98 23.23 22.57
CA GLY A 197 -8.02 23.16 21.55
C GLY A 197 -7.50 22.55 20.26
N GLU A 198 -8.20 21.56 19.76
CA GLU A 198 -8.07 21.10 18.38
C GLU A 198 -8.54 22.22 17.46
N ASP A 199 -7.65 22.83 16.69
CA ASP A 199 -7.99 23.85 15.71
C ASP A 199 -7.83 23.30 14.29
N HIS A 200 -8.91 22.77 13.74
CA HIS A 200 -9.01 22.31 12.36
C HIS A 200 -9.43 23.43 11.39
N SER A 201 -9.48 24.68 11.87
CA SER A 201 -10.13 25.77 11.13
C SER A 201 -9.36 26.24 9.90
N ASP A 202 -8.09 25.90 9.75
CA ASP A 202 -7.27 26.18 8.58
C ASP A 202 -7.38 25.12 7.49
N GLY A 203 -7.87 23.93 7.80
CA GLY A 203 -8.03 22.81 6.87
C GLY A 203 -8.93 23.12 5.69
N ILE A 204 -8.62 22.56 4.53
CA ILE A 204 -9.38 22.73 3.29
C ILE A 204 -9.72 21.35 2.69
N VAL A 205 -10.98 21.18 2.31
CA VAL A 205 -11.47 19.96 1.66
C VAL A 205 -12.00 20.24 0.27
N TYR A 206 -11.56 19.44 -0.70
CA TYR A 206 -12.03 19.47 -2.08
C TYR A 206 -12.72 18.16 -2.42
N ARG A 207 -14.02 18.17 -2.67
CA ARG A 207 -14.83 16.99 -2.97
C ARG A 207 -15.12 16.89 -4.46
N TYR A 208 -14.71 15.79 -5.07
CA TYR A 208 -14.83 15.54 -6.51
C TYR A 208 -16.13 14.79 -6.84
N ASP A 209 -17.28 15.43 -6.64
CA ASP A 209 -18.62 14.85 -6.72
C ASP A 209 -18.96 14.14 -8.04
N GLU A 210 -18.23 14.43 -9.12
CA GLU A 210 -18.40 13.77 -10.43
C GLU A 210 -17.67 12.41 -10.52
N VAL A 211 -16.73 12.14 -9.61
CA VAL A 211 -15.99 10.87 -9.55
C VAL A 211 -16.78 9.90 -8.67
N ASN A 212 -17.64 9.10 -9.30
CA ASN A 212 -18.52 8.19 -8.56
C ASN A 212 -17.82 6.86 -8.29
N VAL A 213 -17.70 6.51 -7.02
CA VAL A 213 -17.12 5.25 -6.53
C VAL A 213 -18.07 4.54 -5.56
N ASN A 214 -17.86 3.26 -5.32
CA ASN A 214 -18.69 2.46 -4.44
C ASN A 214 -17.85 1.60 -3.50
N ARG A 215 -18.02 1.79 -2.20
CA ARG A 215 -17.32 0.98 -1.19
C ARG A 215 -17.94 -0.39 -1.00
N VAL A 216 -17.14 -1.35 -0.54
CA VAL A 216 -17.61 -2.60 0.06
C VAL A 216 -17.32 -2.53 1.56
N PRO A 217 -18.34 -2.59 2.44
CA PRO A 217 -18.12 -2.50 3.88
C PRO A 217 -17.10 -3.53 4.38
N GLY A 218 -16.10 -3.08 5.13
CA GLY A 218 -15.06 -3.94 5.68
C GLY A 218 -13.91 -4.26 4.72
N LEU A 219 -13.94 -3.81 3.46
CA LEU A 219 -12.83 -3.89 2.52
C LEU A 219 -12.25 -2.50 2.26
N SER A 220 -10.95 -2.45 2.08
CA SER A 220 -10.28 -1.21 1.66
C SER A 220 -10.43 -1.02 0.15
N SER A 221 -10.33 0.23 -0.30
CA SER A 221 -10.22 0.64 -1.70
C SER A 221 -9.03 1.59 -1.77
N HIS A 222 -7.85 1.00 -1.82
CA HIS A 222 -6.61 1.76 -1.71
C HIS A 222 -6.34 2.62 -2.94
N MET A 223 -5.47 3.58 -2.74
CA MET A 223 -5.10 4.62 -3.69
C MET A 223 -3.58 4.79 -3.68
N ASP A 224 -3.03 5.19 -4.82
CA ASP A 224 -1.63 5.55 -4.93
C ASP A 224 -1.40 6.63 -5.99
N ILE A 225 -0.36 7.45 -5.84
CA ILE A 225 -0.03 8.52 -6.77
C ILE A 225 1.29 8.19 -7.47
N ASP A 226 1.25 8.19 -8.79
CA ASP A 226 2.46 8.27 -9.58
C ASP A 226 3.05 9.69 -9.47
N GLU A 227 4.09 9.84 -8.66
CA GLU A 227 4.75 11.11 -8.42
C GLU A 227 5.33 11.73 -9.70
N ALA A 228 5.73 10.90 -10.67
CA ALA A 228 6.33 11.38 -11.92
C ALA A 228 5.29 12.06 -12.82
N THR A 229 4.05 11.57 -12.81
CA THR A 229 2.98 12.07 -13.69
C THR A 229 1.93 12.92 -12.94
N GLY A 230 1.83 12.79 -11.63
CA GLY A 230 0.78 13.39 -10.81
C GLY A 230 -0.59 12.74 -11.03
N LEU A 231 -0.62 11.50 -11.49
CA LEU A 231 -1.84 10.71 -11.65
C LEU A 231 -2.13 9.89 -10.39
N LEU A 232 -3.32 10.05 -9.85
CA LEU A 232 -3.84 9.24 -8.76
C LEU A 232 -4.54 8.02 -9.33
N TYR A 233 -4.11 6.83 -8.92
CA TYR A 233 -4.74 5.54 -9.24
C TYR A 233 -5.49 5.04 -8.02
N PHE A 234 -6.69 4.47 -8.21
CA PHE A 234 -7.48 3.97 -7.08
C PHE A 234 -8.41 2.82 -7.46
N CYS A 235 -8.55 1.90 -6.51
CA CYS A 235 -9.52 0.81 -6.58
C CYS A 235 -10.93 1.33 -6.31
N ASP A 236 -11.89 0.95 -7.14
CA ASP A 236 -13.31 1.07 -6.87
C ASP A 236 -13.88 -0.34 -6.65
N THR A 237 -13.66 -0.86 -5.46
CA THR A 237 -13.92 -2.24 -5.07
C THR A 237 -15.37 -2.65 -5.33
N GLY A 238 -16.32 -1.77 -5.02
CA GLY A 238 -17.75 -2.06 -5.17
C GLY A 238 -18.22 -2.04 -6.62
N ASN A 239 -17.51 -1.37 -7.51
CA ASN A 239 -17.79 -1.35 -8.94
C ASN A 239 -16.83 -2.24 -9.76
N GLN A 240 -15.92 -2.96 -9.10
CA GLN A 240 -15.00 -3.94 -9.71
C GLN A 240 -14.11 -3.32 -10.81
N LYS A 241 -13.57 -2.14 -10.55
CA LYS A 241 -12.78 -1.40 -11.53
C LYS A 241 -11.65 -0.60 -10.87
N VAL A 242 -10.74 -0.12 -11.70
CA VAL A 242 -9.70 0.83 -11.32
C VAL A 242 -9.85 2.10 -12.15
N LEU A 243 -9.68 3.24 -11.49
CA LEU A 243 -9.70 4.54 -12.12
C LEU A 243 -8.35 5.24 -11.94
N ARG A 244 -8.10 6.23 -12.80
CA ARG A 244 -7.06 7.24 -12.60
C ARG A 244 -7.65 8.64 -12.70
N LEU A 245 -7.05 9.58 -11.96
CA LEU A 245 -7.44 10.97 -11.90
C LEU A 245 -6.19 11.87 -11.93
N ASN A 246 -6.22 12.91 -12.74
CA ASN A 246 -5.18 13.93 -12.74
C ASN A 246 -5.34 14.86 -11.53
N THR A 247 -4.42 14.78 -10.57
CA THR A 247 -4.47 15.52 -9.29
C THR A 247 -4.42 17.04 -9.44
N SER A 248 -4.00 17.53 -10.60
CA SER A 248 -3.96 18.96 -10.93
C SER A 248 -5.21 19.47 -11.64
N SER A 249 -6.19 18.58 -11.89
CA SER A 249 -7.42 18.89 -12.62
C SER A 249 -8.57 19.26 -11.68
N GLY A 250 -9.63 19.80 -12.27
CA GLY A 250 -10.83 20.24 -11.56
C GLY A 250 -10.75 21.70 -11.11
N LEU A 251 -11.91 22.31 -11.04
CA LEU A 251 -12.09 23.71 -10.60
C LEU A 251 -13.14 23.75 -9.49
N ILE A 252 -13.03 24.71 -8.58
CA ILE A 252 -14.05 24.93 -7.56
C ILE A 252 -15.37 25.30 -8.26
N ALA A 253 -16.38 24.46 -8.07
CA ALA A 253 -17.73 24.69 -8.60
C ALA A 253 -18.59 25.48 -7.62
N GLN A 254 -18.53 25.12 -6.33
CA GLN A 254 -19.27 25.79 -5.26
C GLN A 254 -18.65 25.55 -3.90
N SER A 255 -18.93 26.45 -2.95
CA SER A 255 -18.63 26.25 -1.54
C SER A 255 -19.69 25.33 -0.91
N LEU A 256 -19.25 24.43 -0.04
CA LEU A 256 -20.08 23.58 0.77
C LEU A 256 -20.02 24.03 2.24
N ASN A 257 -20.98 23.57 3.04
CA ASN A 257 -20.95 23.80 4.48
C ASN A 257 -20.26 22.61 5.16
N PRO A 258 -19.18 22.83 5.92
CA PRO A 258 -18.57 21.77 6.72
C PRO A 258 -19.57 21.18 7.70
N TYR A 259 -19.43 19.90 7.99
CA TYR A 259 -20.29 19.22 8.92
C TYR A 259 -19.63 19.16 10.30
N GLY A 260 -20.20 19.87 11.26
CA GLY A 260 -19.83 19.77 12.68
C GLY A 260 -18.53 20.49 13.09
N GLU A 261 -17.77 21.05 12.18
CA GLU A 261 -16.52 21.76 12.44
C GLU A 261 -16.38 23.00 11.56
N ASN A 262 -15.43 23.87 11.89
CA ASN A 262 -15.07 25.01 11.05
C ASN A 262 -13.85 24.64 10.19
N LEU A 263 -13.88 25.01 8.90
CA LEU A 263 -12.78 24.84 7.96
C LEU A 263 -12.53 26.15 7.22
N ALA A 264 -11.30 26.37 6.78
CA ALA A 264 -10.96 27.49 5.89
C ALA A 264 -11.66 27.35 4.53
N GLY A 265 -11.90 26.12 4.08
CA GLY A 265 -12.64 25.87 2.86
C GLY A 265 -13.22 24.46 2.78
N TYR A 266 -14.45 24.35 2.26
CA TYR A 266 -15.04 23.09 1.81
C TYR A 266 -15.70 23.31 0.47
N TYR A 267 -15.23 22.60 -0.55
CA TYR A 267 -15.61 22.88 -1.93
C TYR A 267 -16.04 21.61 -2.65
N SER A 268 -17.09 21.74 -3.48
CA SER A 268 -17.36 20.77 -4.55
C SER A 268 -16.54 21.16 -5.78
N MET A 269 -15.93 20.17 -6.42
CA MET A 269 -15.11 20.35 -7.62
C MET A 269 -15.88 19.93 -8.87
N SER A 270 -15.49 20.44 -10.04
CA SER A 270 -16.03 20.05 -11.34
C SER A 270 -14.98 20.14 -12.44
N GLY A 271 -15.18 19.39 -13.53
CA GLY A 271 -14.25 19.34 -14.64
C GLY A 271 -12.95 18.63 -14.29
N ALA A 272 -13.02 17.64 -13.42
CA ALA A 272 -11.89 16.75 -13.15
C ALA A 272 -11.59 15.90 -14.38
N ASP A 273 -10.31 15.70 -14.65
CA ASP A 273 -9.81 14.80 -15.68
C ASP A 273 -9.58 13.43 -15.07
N PHE A 274 -10.53 12.53 -15.26
CA PHE A 274 -10.47 11.16 -14.72
C PHE A 274 -11.06 10.16 -15.70
N GLU A 275 -10.63 8.93 -15.62
CA GLU A 275 -11.13 7.84 -16.44
C GLU A 275 -11.08 6.49 -15.73
N THR A 276 -11.89 5.55 -16.19
CA THR A 276 -11.78 4.15 -15.81
C THR A 276 -10.77 3.47 -16.72
N ILE A 277 -9.74 2.86 -16.13
CA ILE A 277 -8.63 2.28 -16.87
C ILE A 277 -8.65 0.75 -16.92
N ILE A 278 -9.28 0.11 -15.92
CA ILE A 278 -9.42 -1.36 -15.87
C ILE A 278 -10.84 -1.68 -15.45
N THR A 279 -11.54 -2.53 -16.24
CA THR A 279 -12.91 -2.96 -16.00
C THR A 279 -13.06 -4.48 -16.00
N ASP A 280 -12.08 -5.18 -16.56
CA ASP A 280 -12.16 -6.62 -16.76
C ASP A 280 -11.25 -7.35 -15.80
N SER A 281 -11.61 -8.59 -15.49
CA SER A 281 -10.77 -9.51 -14.72
C SER A 281 -10.54 -9.16 -13.24
N LEU A 282 -11.28 -8.19 -12.68
CA LEU A 282 -11.29 -7.82 -11.27
C LEU A 282 -12.62 -8.25 -10.63
N ILE A 283 -12.54 -8.76 -9.39
CA ILE A 283 -13.74 -9.14 -8.61
C ILE A 283 -13.90 -8.25 -7.39
N GLN A 284 -12.86 -8.10 -6.60
CA GLN A 284 -12.80 -7.18 -5.44
C GLN A 284 -11.40 -6.59 -5.34
N PRO A 285 -11.02 -5.64 -6.24
CA PRO A 285 -9.74 -4.97 -6.14
C PRO A 285 -9.68 -4.15 -4.86
N THR A 286 -8.64 -4.35 -4.04
CA THR A 286 -8.49 -3.70 -2.73
C THR A 286 -7.20 -2.92 -2.62
N GLY A 287 -6.05 -3.55 -2.79
CA GLY A 287 -4.74 -2.91 -2.76
C GLY A 287 -4.33 -2.40 -4.13
N ILE A 288 -3.57 -1.32 -4.15
CA ILE A 288 -3.00 -0.74 -5.37
C ILE A 288 -1.65 -0.10 -5.05
N ASP A 289 -0.70 -0.23 -5.95
CA ASP A 289 0.61 0.40 -5.87
C ASP A 289 1.13 0.74 -7.27
N VAL A 290 1.72 1.91 -7.40
CA VAL A 290 2.36 2.37 -8.63
C VAL A 290 3.86 2.33 -8.45
N HIS A 291 4.52 1.42 -9.16
CA HIS A 291 5.97 1.31 -9.13
C HIS A 291 6.55 1.46 -10.52
N GLU A 292 7.30 2.53 -10.77
CA GLU A 292 7.76 2.91 -12.10
C GLU A 292 6.60 2.95 -13.11
N ASN A 293 6.62 2.09 -14.12
CA ASN A 293 5.59 1.98 -15.14
C ASN A 293 4.70 0.74 -14.95
N ARG A 294 4.58 0.26 -13.70
CA ARG A 294 3.72 -0.89 -13.34
C ARG A 294 2.70 -0.48 -12.30
N LEU A 295 1.52 -1.03 -12.45
CA LEU A 295 0.43 -0.92 -11.50
C LEU A 295 0.16 -2.31 -10.94
N LEU A 296 0.35 -2.47 -9.63
CA LEU A 296 0.06 -3.70 -8.93
C LEU A 296 -1.31 -3.57 -8.27
N ILE A 297 -2.16 -4.59 -8.41
CA ILE A 297 -3.49 -4.61 -7.82
C ILE A 297 -3.68 -5.92 -7.09
N SER A 298 -4.00 -5.87 -5.79
CA SER A 298 -4.47 -7.06 -5.08
C SER A 298 -5.98 -7.22 -5.24
N ASP A 299 -6.44 -8.43 -5.56
CA ASP A 299 -7.85 -8.77 -5.60
C ASP A 299 -8.21 -9.66 -4.41
N TYR A 300 -8.97 -9.12 -3.49
CA TYR A 300 -9.36 -9.79 -2.25
C TYR A 300 -10.11 -11.11 -2.50
N ALA A 301 -11.01 -11.13 -3.47
CA ALA A 301 -11.84 -12.30 -3.73
C ALA A 301 -11.05 -13.46 -4.32
N THR A 302 -10.08 -13.19 -5.19
CA THR A 302 -9.30 -14.24 -5.87
C THR A 302 -8.01 -14.61 -5.14
N GLY A 303 -7.44 -13.67 -4.38
CA GLY A 303 -6.11 -13.81 -3.80
C GLY A 303 -4.99 -13.59 -4.82
N ASP A 304 -5.29 -12.95 -5.94
CA ASP A 304 -4.30 -12.61 -6.95
C ASP A 304 -3.67 -11.25 -6.68
N ILE A 305 -2.40 -11.09 -7.01
CA ILE A 305 -1.76 -9.80 -7.24
C ILE A 305 -1.53 -9.68 -8.75
N ILE A 306 -2.17 -8.70 -9.36
CA ILE A 306 -2.21 -8.53 -10.81
C ILE A 306 -1.31 -7.36 -11.19
N ILE A 307 -0.43 -7.58 -12.16
CA ILE A 307 0.53 -6.59 -12.62
C ILE A 307 0.08 -6.08 -14.00
N TYR A 308 -0.10 -4.76 -14.11
CA TYR A 308 -0.42 -4.08 -15.35
C TYR A 308 0.73 -3.19 -15.79
N ASN A 309 0.96 -3.13 -17.10
CA ASN A 309 1.82 -2.13 -17.71
C ASN A 309 1.01 -0.84 -17.93
N ILE A 310 1.55 0.29 -17.43
CA ILE A 310 0.97 1.63 -17.57
C ILE A 310 1.91 2.62 -18.29
N GLU A 311 2.98 2.13 -18.91
CA GLU A 311 3.97 2.95 -19.61
C GLU A 311 3.39 3.72 -20.81
N THR A 312 2.33 3.21 -21.39
CA THR A 312 1.65 3.78 -22.56
C THR A 312 0.18 3.99 -22.28
N ASP A 313 -0.53 4.69 -23.17
CA ASP A 313 -1.98 4.84 -23.10
C ASP A 313 -2.73 3.49 -23.21
N GLU A 314 -2.10 2.47 -23.80
CA GLU A 314 -2.64 1.11 -23.83
C GLU A 314 -2.21 0.34 -22.58
N ILE A 315 -3.11 0.28 -21.60
CA ILE A 315 -2.92 -0.46 -20.35
C ILE A 315 -3.25 -1.93 -20.59
N TYR A 316 -2.33 -2.83 -20.23
CA TYR A 316 -2.55 -4.27 -20.37
C TYR A 316 -1.97 -5.05 -19.20
N GLU A 317 -2.60 -6.21 -18.92
CA GLU A 317 -2.13 -7.13 -17.89
C GLU A 317 -0.84 -7.82 -18.35
N VAL A 318 0.23 -7.68 -17.55
CA VAL A 318 1.50 -8.40 -17.74
C VAL A 318 1.37 -9.83 -17.24
N GLY A 319 0.72 -10.00 -16.09
CA GLY A 319 0.49 -11.32 -15.48
C GLY A 319 -0.06 -11.23 -14.06
N ARG A 320 -0.15 -12.41 -13.41
CA ARG A 320 -0.70 -12.56 -12.07
C ARG A 320 0.16 -13.44 -11.19
N ILE A 321 0.30 -13.04 -9.94
CA ILE A 321 0.83 -13.88 -8.87
C ILE A 321 -0.38 -14.42 -8.11
N ASN A 322 -0.60 -15.73 -8.21
CA ASN A 322 -1.65 -16.38 -7.42
C ASN A 322 -1.09 -16.79 -6.06
N THR A 323 -1.51 -16.12 -5.01
CA THR A 323 -1.03 -16.39 -3.64
C THR A 323 -1.73 -17.60 -3.00
N GLY A 324 -2.85 -18.04 -3.56
CA GLY A 324 -3.72 -19.06 -2.97
C GLY A 324 -4.56 -18.57 -1.77
N LEU A 325 -4.46 -17.29 -1.40
CA LEU A 325 -5.06 -16.70 -0.19
C LEU A 325 -6.32 -15.89 -0.54
N THR A 326 -7.40 -16.58 -0.90
CA THR A 326 -8.68 -15.95 -1.23
C THR A 326 -9.34 -15.34 0.01
N ASN A 327 -9.89 -14.13 -0.13
CA ASN A 327 -10.54 -13.36 0.93
C ASN A 327 -9.59 -12.99 2.09
N GLU A 328 -8.31 -12.74 1.76
CA GLU A 328 -7.28 -12.40 2.74
C GLU A 328 -6.52 -11.13 2.39
N ILE A 329 -6.11 -10.96 1.12
CA ILE A 329 -5.20 -9.89 0.71
C ILE A 329 -5.93 -8.55 0.68
N MET A 330 -5.49 -7.59 1.52
CA MET A 330 -6.15 -6.31 1.63
C MET A 330 -5.37 -5.17 0.96
N SER A 331 -4.06 -5.23 0.96
CA SER A 331 -3.18 -4.20 0.40
C SER A 331 -1.96 -4.82 -0.27
N VAL A 332 -1.29 -4.08 -1.14
CA VAL A 332 -0.03 -4.45 -1.82
C VAL A 332 0.86 -3.23 -1.94
N LYS A 333 2.17 -3.40 -1.75
CA LYS A 333 3.21 -2.39 -1.96
C LYS A 333 4.49 -3.04 -2.51
N VAL A 334 5.24 -2.29 -3.31
CA VAL A 334 6.59 -2.65 -3.72
C VAL A 334 7.58 -1.98 -2.75
N GLY A 335 8.45 -2.77 -2.18
CA GLY A 335 9.49 -2.27 -1.28
C GLY A 335 10.70 -1.65 -2.02
N PRO A 336 11.60 -0.98 -1.30
CA PRO A 336 12.78 -0.34 -1.89
C PRO A 336 13.76 -1.31 -2.54
N ASP A 337 13.68 -2.59 -2.17
CA ASP A 337 14.43 -3.71 -2.77
C ASP A 337 13.70 -4.34 -3.98
N ASN A 338 12.62 -3.74 -4.45
CA ASN A 338 11.70 -4.24 -5.46
C ASN A 338 10.93 -5.51 -5.06
N SER A 339 11.00 -5.97 -3.83
CA SER A 339 10.14 -7.06 -3.37
C SER A 339 8.68 -6.57 -3.20
N ILE A 340 7.72 -7.48 -3.40
CA ILE A 340 6.30 -7.16 -3.30
C ILE A 340 5.81 -7.57 -1.91
N TRP A 341 5.14 -6.66 -1.23
CA TRP A 341 4.62 -6.87 0.12
C TRP A 341 3.09 -6.80 0.13
N TYR A 342 2.47 -7.61 0.98
CA TYR A 342 1.02 -7.57 1.17
C TYR A 342 0.62 -8.03 2.57
N VAL A 343 -0.57 -7.60 3.00
CA VAL A 343 -1.15 -8.01 4.28
C VAL A 343 -2.34 -8.94 4.07
N CYS A 344 -2.41 -9.96 4.94
CA CYS A 344 -3.53 -10.90 5.05
C CYS A 344 -4.35 -10.56 6.27
N THR A 345 -5.57 -10.03 6.04
CA THR A 345 -6.34 -9.41 7.11
C THR A 345 -6.83 -10.39 8.18
N ASN A 346 -7.40 -11.54 7.79
CA ASN A 346 -7.95 -12.50 8.76
C ASN A 346 -6.88 -13.44 9.33
N LEU A 347 -5.80 -13.70 8.58
CA LEU A 347 -4.65 -14.48 9.05
C LEU A 347 -3.79 -13.68 10.02
N ASN A 348 -3.87 -12.34 9.99
CA ASN A 348 -3.01 -11.42 10.74
C ASN A 348 -1.54 -11.61 10.38
N GLU A 349 -1.25 -11.61 9.09
CA GLU A 349 0.09 -11.86 8.55
C GLU A 349 0.53 -10.75 7.60
N LEU A 350 1.83 -10.52 7.58
CA LEU A 350 2.57 -9.73 6.61
C LEU A 350 3.40 -10.68 5.76
N HIS A 351 3.27 -10.59 4.46
CA HIS A 351 3.97 -11.42 3.49
C HIS A 351 4.87 -10.57 2.61
N GLN A 352 6.03 -11.14 2.25
CA GLN A 352 6.93 -10.63 1.23
C GLN A 352 7.01 -11.64 0.09
N ILE A 353 6.86 -11.18 -1.15
CA ILE A 353 7.16 -11.96 -2.34
C ILE A 353 8.53 -11.50 -2.85
N VAL A 354 9.43 -12.45 -3.02
CA VAL A 354 10.74 -12.24 -3.60
C VAL A 354 10.82 -12.92 -4.96
N GLY A 355 11.45 -12.26 -5.93
CA GLY A 355 11.67 -12.84 -7.25
C GLY A 355 12.65 -14.02 -7.16
N ILE A 356 12.51 -14.98 -8.08
CA ILE A 356 13.52 -16.02 -8.25
C ILE A 356 14.77 -15.38 -8.84
N LEU A 357 15.89 -15.54 -8.16
CA LEU A 357 17.19 -15.12 -8.67
C LEU A 357 17.66 -16.15 -9.71
N MET A 358 17.69 -15.75 -10.97
CA MET A 358 18.15 -16.64 -12.05
C MET A 358 19.60 -17.05 -11.82
N GLY A 359 19.84 -18.36 -11.88
CA GLY A 359 21.16 -18.93 -11.61
C GLY A 359 21.44 -19.27 -10.15
N ASP A 360 20.61 -18.85 -9.21
CA ASP A 360 20.66 -19.28 -7.81
C ASP A 360 20.02 -20.67 -7.69
N ILE A 361 20.84 -21.70 -7.77
CA ILE A 361 20.39 -23.10 -7.86
C ILE A 361 20.22 -23.71 -6.47
N ASN A 362 20.89 -23.14 -5.46
CA ASN A 362 20.78 -23.60 -4.08
C ASN A 362 19.82 -22.76 -3.22
N SER A 363 19.22 -21.72 -3.79
CA SER A 363 18.29 -20.79 -3.14
C SER A 363 18.89 -20.10 -1.89
N ASP A 364 20.20 -19.76 -1.96
CA ASP A 364 20.85 -19.01 -0.90
C ASP A 364 20.81 -17.47 -1.12
N ASN A 365 20.13 -17.02 -2.19
CA ASN A 365 20.03 -15.65 -2.68
C ASN A 365 21.36 -15.02 -3.07
N LEU A 366 22.33 -15.86 -3.45
CA LEU A 366 23.62 -15.42 -3.96
C LEU A 366 23.96 -16.14 -5.26
N LEU A 367 24.33 -15.40 -6.28
CA LEU A 367 24.96 -15.98 -7.47
C LEU A 367 26.43 -16.23 -7.18
N SER A 368 26.82 -17.49 -7.19
CA SER A 368 28.14 -17.89 -6.76
C SER A 368 28.69 -19.13 -7.48
N LEU A 369 29.93 -19.46 -7.21
CA LEU A 369 30.55 -20.67 -7.72
C LEU A 369 29.82 -21.96 -7.25
N SER A 370 29.10 -21.93 -6.14
CA SER A 370 28.32 -23.06 -5.65
C SER A 370 27.20 -23.43 -6.63
N ASP A 371 26.56 -22.45 -7.23
CA ASP A 371 25.48 -22.67 -8.19
C ASP A 371 26.00 -23.30 -9.47
N ILE A 372 27.12 -22.78 -9.98
CA ILE A 372 27.82 -23.36 -11.11
C ILE A 372 28.16 -24.85 -10.84
N LEU A 373 28.65 -25.16 -9.65
CA LEU A 373 29.00 -26.54 -9.28
C LEU A 373 27.77 -27.44 -9.16
N LEU A 374 26.65 -26.95 -8.64
CA LEU A 374 25.39 -27.68 -8.59
C LEU A 374 24.87 -27.99 -9.99
N LEU A 375 24.90 -27.01 -10.90
CA LEU A 375 24.49 -27.20 -12.28
C LEU A 375 25.39 -28.20 -13.02
N ILE A 376 26.71 -28.12 -12.83
CA ILE A 376 27.64 -29.12 -13.38
C ILE A 376 27.32 -30.50 -12.87
N ASN A 377 27.09 -30.68 -11.54
CA ASN A 377 26.77 -31.97 -10.96
C ASN A 377 25.43 -32.53 -11.47
N HIS A 378 24.46 -31.64 -11.72
CA HIS A 378 23.20 -32.02 -12.35
C HIS A 378 23.43 -32.54 -13.79
N LEU A 379 24.21 -31.84 -14.60
CA LEU A 379 24.48 -32.18 -16.00
C LEU A 379 25.27 -33.49 -16.14
N VAL A 380 26.14 -33.83 -15.19
CA VAL A 380 26.89 -35.09 -15.21
C VAL A 380 26.12 -36.27 -14.50
N GLY A 381 24.97 -35.97 -13.90
CA GLY A 381 24.09 -36.97 -13.27
C GLY A 381 24.46 -37.32 -11.83
N ASP A 382 25.33 -36.57 -11.17
CA ASP A 382 25.74 -36.76 -9.78
C ASP A 382 24.80 -36.07 -8.77
N TYR A 383 23.97 -35.13 -9.23
CA TYR A 383 22.98 -34.37 -8.46
C TYR A 383 21.71 -34.17 -9.30
N VAL A 384 20.55 -34.10 -8.67
CA VAL A 384 19.30 -33.74 -9.31
C VAL A 384 18.81 -32.42 -8.70
N ILE A 385 18.68 -31.39 -9.53
CA ILE A 385 18.10 -30.10 -9.09
C ILE A 385 16.65 -30.36 -8.69
N GLU A 386 16.28 -29.90 -7.49
CA GLU A 386 14.92 -30.02 -6.97
C GLU A 386 13.93 -29.24 -7.84
N GLN A 387 12.67 -29.69 -7.89
CA GLN A 387 11.67 -29.17 -8.81
C GLN A 387 11.43 -27.65 -8.61
N GLU A 388 11.54 -27.18 -7.38
CA GLU A 388 11.40 -25.78 -7.02
C GLU A 388 12.50 -24.88 -7.57
N ASN A 389 13.71 -25.44 -7.80
CA ASN A 389 14.88 -24.73 -8.30
C ASN A 389 15.11 -24.91 -9.80
N GLN A 390 14.24 -25.64 -10.50
CA GLN A 390 14.41 -25.86 -11.94
C GLN A 390 14.23 -24.57 -12.75
N ASN A 391 13.34 -23.69 -12.31
CA ASN A 391 13.13 -22.40 -13.00
C ASN A 391 14.34 -21.48 -12.89
N SER A 392 15.04 -21.46 -11.75
CA SER A 392 16.28 -20.69 -11.59
C SER A 392 17.45 -21.27 -12.35
N ALA A 393 17.40 -22.57 -12.66
CA ALA A 393 18.45 -23.30 -13.38
C ALA A 393 18.29 -23.27 -14.90
N ASP A 394 17.05 -23.12 -15.41
CA ASP A 394 16.72 -22.97 -16.83
C ASP A 394 16.76 -21.49 -17.22
N ILE A 395 17.96 -20.95 -17.43
CA ILE A 395 18.21 -19.51 -17.62
C ILE A 395 17.74 -19.02 -18.97
N ASN A 396 17.78 -19.89 -19.97
CA ASN A 396 17.36 -19.53 -21.33
C ASN A 396 15.85 -19.78 -21.58
N HIS A 397 15.14 -20.32 -20.60
CA HIS A 397 13.69 -20.62 -20.62
C HIS A 397 13.25 -21.55 -21.76
N ASP A 398 14.10 -22.52 -22.15
CA ASP A 398 13.74 -23.49 -23.17
C ASP A 398 13.12 -24.78 -22.61
N ASN A 399 12.93 -24.84 -21.28
CA ASN A 399 12.44 -25.97 -20.49
C ASN A 399 13.39 -27.19 -20.46
N VAL A 400 14.68 -26.98 -20.75
CA VAL A 400 15.71 -28.01 -20.69
C VAL A 400 16.93 -27.47 -19.97
N ILE A 401 17.24 -27.99 -18.79
CA ILE A 401 18.46 -27.63 -18.09
C ILE A 401 19.65 -28.33 -18.76
N ASP A 402 20.49 -27.56 -19.45
CA ASP A 402 21.62 -28.07 -20.22
C ASP A 402 22.89 -27.22 -20.16
N ILE A 403 23.82 -27.46 -21.09
CA ILE A 403 25.12 -26.75 -21.15
C ILE A 403 24.94 -25.25 -21.48
N TYR A 404 23.85 -24.86 -22.12
CA TYR A 404 23.60 -23.45 -22.44
C TYR A 404 23.27 -22.66 -21.18
N ASP A 405 22.51 -23.26 -20.26
CA ASP A 405 22.23 -22.65 -18.96
C ASP A 405 23.51 -22.49 -18.15
N LEU A 406 24.39 -23.52 -18.15
CA LEU A 406 25.68 -23.44 -17.49
C LEU A 406 26.53 -22.27 -18.00
N ILE A 407 26.53 -22.02 -19.31
CA ILE A 407 27.25 -20.87 -19.89
C ILE A 407 26.67 -19.56 -19.37
N HIS A 408 25.35 -19.44 -19.36
CA HIS A 408 24.66 -18.25 -18.86
C HIS A 408 24.87 -18.02 -17.37
N VAL A 409 24.82 -19.07 -16.53
CA VAL A 409 25.17 -18.94 -15.08
C VAL A 409 26.60 -18.44 -14.90
N CYS A 410 27.53 -18.98 -15.69
CA CYS A 410 28.93 -18.54 -15.64
C CYS A 410 29.09 -17.07 -16.00
N ASP A 411 28.32 -16.56 -16.97
CA ASP A 411 28.33 -15.16 -17.35
C ASP A 411 27.74 -14.29 -16.21
N LEU A 412 26.60 -14.69 -15.61
CA LEU A 412 25.95 -13.99 -14.51
C LEU A 412 26.82 -13.92 -13.23
N VAL A 413 27.61 -14.97 -12.94
CA VAL A 413 28.50 -15.00 -11.75
C VAL A 413 29.75 -14.11 -11.95
N ASN A 414 30.12 -13.82 -13.20
CA ASN A 414 31.32 -13.03 -13.55
C ASN A 414 31.04 -11.52 -13.74
N ASP A 415 29.76 -11.12 -13.86
CA ASP A 415 29.33 -9.72 -13.97
C ASP A 415 29.16 -9.09 -12.58
#